data_bb9e00eefde360198fe5216a28174c11
#
_entry.id   bb9e00eefde360198fe5216a28174c11
#
_cell.length_a   1.000
_cell.length_b   1.000
_cell.length_c   1.000
_cell.angle_alpha   90.00
_cell.angle_beta   90.00
_cell.angle_gamma   90.00
#
_symmetry.space_group_name_H-M   'P 1'
#
loop_
_entity.id
_entity.type
_entity.pdbx_description
1 polymer ?
#
loop_
_entity_poly.entity_id
_entity_poly.type
_entity_poly.pdbx_seq_one_letter_code
_entity_poly.pdbx_strand_id
1 'polypeptide(L)'
;MLLLIVPLDYFAQIKGFSNEQSEEIEAFNLLVGANFETILISTTVLSTLGAIAEAAVAISSGLEELSEQNPGITIAEIFKSGRTIGFQIMGMTFNTLFFGMFGGDLALFILLYKLNANFGYYLNSKIFVGECMAVLYSAVAVILVIWITTYLMGRKINQKSKGTDF
;
A
#
# COMPACT_ATOMS: atom_id res chain seq x y z
N MET A 1 -7.19 -7.60 -4.53
CA MET A 1 -6.98 -6.52 -3.55
C MET A 1 -8.24 -6.24 -2.72
N LEU A 2 -9.37 -5.86 -3.29
CA LEU A 2 -10.65 -5.74 -2.56
C LEU A 2 -11.01 -7.03 -1.79
N LEU A 3 -10.71 -8.21 -2.34
CA LEU A 3 -10.88 -9.52 -1.70
C LEU A 3 -10.03 -9.73 -0.43
N LEU A 4 -8.98 -8.93 -0.21
CA LEU A 4 -8.17 -8.95 1.02
C LEU A 4 -8.60 -7.85 1.99
N ILE A 5 -8.84 -6.64 1.49
CA ILE A 5 -9.17 -5.47 2.33
C ILE A 5 -10.54 -5.65 3.00
N VAL A 6 -11.59 -5.98 2.24
CA VAL A 6 -12.95 -6.08 2.77
C VAL A 6 -13.12 -7.13 3.88
N PRO A 7 -12.62 -8.39 3.74
CA PRO A 7 -12.72 -9.36 4.84
C PRO A 7 -11.89 -8.96 6.07
N LEU A 8 -10.70 -8.38 5.86
CA LEU A 8 -9.83 -7.99 6.96
C LEU A 8 -10.40 -6.79 7.73
N ASP A 9 -10.97 -5.80 7.06
CA ASP A 9 -11.67 -4.69 7.71
C ASP A 9 -12.91 -5.18 8.48
N TYR A 10 -13.63 -6.16 7.94
CA TYR A 10 -14.75 -6.80 8.62
C TYR A 10 -14.31 -7.56 9.89
N PHE A 11 -13.21 -8.33 9.80
CA PHE A 11 -12.64 -9.05 10.95
C PHE A 11 -12.04 -8.11 12.00
N ALA A 12 -11.38 -7.04 11.58
CA ALA A 12 -10.79 -6.05 12.47
C ALA A 12 -11.83 -5.10 13.08
N GLN A 13 -13.10 -5.16 12.64
CA GLN A 13 -14.19 -4.26 13.05
C GLN A 13 -13.82 -2.77 12.99
N ILE A 14 -13.01 -2.40 12.01
CA ILE A 14 -12.60 -1.02 11.78
C ILE A 14 -13.76 -0.29 11.09
N LYS A 15 -14.70 0.19 11.90
CA LYS A 15 -15.85 0.98 11.41
C LYS A 15 -15.53 2.48 11.35
N GLY A 16 -14.39 2.85 10.79
CA GLY A 16 -14.04 4.24 10.46
C GLY A 16 -13.98 5.27 11.60
N PHE A 17 -14.74 5.12 12.70
CA PHE A 17 -14.82 6.10 13.78
C PHE A 17 -15.02 5.47 15.16
N SER A 18 -14.52 6.15 16.22
CA SER A 18 -14.80 5.76 17.61
C SER A 18 -16.23 6.17 17.99
N ASN A 19 -16.85 5.41 18.89
CA ASN A 19 -18.20 5.70 19.38
C ASN A 19 -18.34 7.09 20.02
N GLU A 20 -17.24 7.70 20.50
CA GLU A 20 -17.24 9.04 21.11
C GLU A 20 -17.31 10.18 20.08
N GLN A 21 -16.87 9.91 18.83
CA GLN A 21 -16.98 10.89 17.74
C GLN A 21 -18.19 10.62 16.83
N SER A 22 -18.90 9.49 17.05
CA SER A 22 -19.99 9.06 16.18
C SER A 22 -21.18 10.03 16.19
N GLU A 23 -21.48 10.67 17.31
CA GLU A 23 -22.61 11.60 17.40
C GLU A 23 -22.39 12.91 16.60
N GLU A 24 -21.18 13.49 16.65
CA GLU A 24 -20.85 14.67 15.85
C GLU A 24 -20.76 14.34 14.37
N ILE A 25 -20.26 13.16 14.05
CA ILE A 25 -20.07 12.68 12.68
C ILE A 25 -21.39 12.18 12.09
N GLU A 26 -22.28 11.55 12.89
CA GLU A 26 -23.63 11.22 12.46
C GLU A 26 -24.43 12.48 12.10
N ALA A 27 -24.30 13.54 12.89
CA ALA A 27 -24.90 14.83 12.56
C ALA A 27 -24.34 15.41 11.24
N PHE A 28 -23.05 15.26 10.99
CA PHE A 28 -22.40 15.66 9.74
C PHE A 28 -22.79 14.75 8.57
N ASN A 29 -22.94 13.44 8.82
CA ASN A 29 -23.40 12.45 7.85
C ASN A 29 -24.83 12.71 7.38
N LEU A 30 -25.72 13.11 8.30
CA LEU A 30 -27.10 13.53 7.99
C LEU A 30 -27.15 14.80 7.14
N LEU A 31 -26.18 15.70 7.28
CA LEU A 31 -26.10 16.94 6.50
C LEU A 31 -25.46 16.74 5.12
N VAL A 32 -24.48 15.85 4.98
CA VAL A 32 -23.66 15.68 3.74
C VAL A 32 -24.02 14.39 3.02
N GLY A 33 -24.71 13.43 3.67
CA GLY A 33 -25.05 12.12 3.10
C GLY A 33 -23.80 11.25 2.77
N ALA A 34 -22.67 11.52 3.40
CA ALA A 34 -21.42 10.82 3.12
C ALA A 34 -21.26 9.58 4.01
N ASN A 35 -21.02 8.42 3.41
CA ASN A 35 -20.71 7.20 4.13
C ASN A 35 -19.20 7.13 4.40
N PHE A 36 -18.80 7.39 5.65
CA PHE A 36 -17.39 7.43 6.05
C PHE A 36 -16.68 6.08 5.93
N GLU A 37 -17.37 4.97 6.14
CA GLU A 37 -16.82 3.63 5.92
C GLU A 37 -16.40 3.44 4.45
N THR A 38 -17.26 3.87 3.53
CA THR A 38 -16.96 3.82 2.10
C THR A 38 -15.79 4.74 1.73
N ILE A 39 -15.68 5.91 2.35
CA ILE A 39 -14.57 6.83 2.15
C ILE A 39 -13.26 6.20 2.64
N LEU A 40 -13.23 5.62 3.83
CA LEU A 40 -12.06 4.95 4.39
C LEU A 40 -11.58 3.80 3.48
N ILE A 41 -12.48 2.92 3.07
CA ILE A 41 -12.17 1.83 2.14
C ILE A 41 -11.62 2.38 0.82
N SER A 42 -12.25 3.42 0.27
CA SER A 42 -11.82 4.04 -0.99
C SER A 42 -10.43 4.65 -0.88
N THR A 43 -10.13 5.34 0.22
CA THR A 43 -8.83 5.94 0.47
C THR A 43 -7.74 4.88 0.64
N THR A 44 -8.02 3.81 1.38
CA THR A 44 -7.11 2.67 1.56
C THR A 44 -6.83 1.96 0.23
N VAL A 45 -7.87 1.74 -0.58
CA VAL A 45 -7.73 1.15 -1.92
C VAL A 45 -6.88 2.04 -2.82
N LEU A 46 -7.13 3.35 -2.84
CA LEU A 46 -6.40 4.30 -3.69
C LEU A 46 -4.92 4.38 -3.29
N SER A 47 -4.63 4.49 -1.99
CA SER A 47 -3.27 4.50 -1.46
C SER A 47 -2.50 3.22 -1.81
N THR A 48 -3.14 2.06 -1.61
CA THR A 48 -2.53 0.76 -1.94
C THR A 48 -2.33 0.59 -3.45
N LEU A 49 -3.24 1.09 -4.30
CA LEU A 49 -3.06 1.07 -5.76
C LEU A 49 -1.85 1.91 -6.19
N GLY A 50 -1.63 3.06 -5.55
CA GLY A 50 -0.43 3.86 -5.78
C GLY A 50 0.85 3.09 -5.51
N ALA A 51 0.95 2.45 -4.33
CA ALA A 51 2.10 1.63 -3.94
C ALA A 51 2.32 0.42 -4.90
N ILE A 52 1.25 -0.23 -5.33
CA ILE A 52 1.28 -1.33 -6.31
C ILE A 52 1.82 -0.85 -7.66
N ALA A 53 1.31 0.27 -8.16
CA ALA A 53 1.70 0.82 -9.46
C ALA A 53 3.18 1.22 -9.44
N GLU A 54 3.64 1.90 -8.40
CA GLU A 54 5.05 2.27 -8.22
C GLU A 54 5.96 1.04 -8.24
N ALA A 55 5.64 0.02 -7.44
CA ALA A 55 6.42 -1.22 -7.38
C ALA A 55 6.43 -1.96 -8.73
N ALA A 56 5.28 -2.08 -9.39
CA ALA A 56 5.17 -2.76 -10.67
C ALA A 56 6.00 -2.05 -11.77
N VAL A 57 5.93 -0.74 -11.86
CA VAL A 57 6.68 0.05 -12.85
C VAL A 57 8.18 -0.06 -12.59
N ALA A 58 8.62 0.12 -11.35
CA ALA A 58 10.04 0.09 -11.01
C ALA A 58 10.67 -1.31 -11.24
N ILE A 59 9.95 -2.39 -10.91
CA ILE A 59 10.43 -3.75 -11.18
C ILE A 59 10.47 -4.02 -12.69
N SER A 60 9.44 -3.60 -13.42
CA SER A 60 9.35 -3.83 -14.87
C SER A 60 10.47 -3.10 -15.60
N SER A 61 10.70 -1.82 -15.31
CA SER A 61 11.76 -1.03 -15.94
C SER A 61 13.16 -1.54 -15.57
N GLY A 62 13.39 -1.90 -14.30
CA GLY A 62 14.67 -2.46 -13.88
C GLY A 62 14.99 -3.82 -14.53
N LEU A 63 14.00 -4.69 -14.71
CA LEU A 63 14.20 -5.97 -15.40
C LEU A 63 14.33 -5.80 -16.93
N GLU A 64 13.64 -4.83 -17.52
CA GLU A 64 13.78 -4.54 -18.95
C GLU A 64 15.18 -4.01 -19.25
N GLU A 65 15.69 -3.04 -18.48
CA GLU A 65 17.05 -2.52 -18.58
C GLU A 65 18.11 -3.64 -18.41
N LEU A 66 17.93 -4.51 -17.41
CA LEU A 66 18.83 -5.65 -17.18
C LEU A 66 18.86 -6.60 -18.38
N SER A 67 17.73 -6.84 -19.03
CA SER A 67 17.64 -7.71 -20.21
C SER A 67 18.27 -7.10 -21.46
N GLU A 68 18.25 -5.76 -21.57
CA GLU A 68 18.91 -5.05 -22.67
C GLU A 68 20.44 -5.04 -22.51
N GLN A 69 20.92 -4.92 -21.27
CA GLN A 69 22.36 -4.97 -20.97
C GLN A 69 22.92 -6.40 -21.08
N ASN A 70 22.11 -7.43 -20.84
CA ASN A 70 22.49 -8.84 -20.91
C ASN A 70 21.51 -9.65 -21.76
N PRO A 71 21.66 -9.67 -23.10
CA PRO A 71 20.73 -10.38 -23.99
C PRO A 71 20.65 -11.91 -23.76
N GLY A 72 21.65 -12.50 -23.08
CA GLY A 72 21.70 -13.93 -22.73
C GLY A 72 21.26 -14.24 -21.31
N ILE A 73 20.59 -13.30 -20.61
CA ILE A 73 20.19 -13.49 -19.21
C ILE A 73 19.26 -14.71 -19.03
N THR A 74 19.55 -15.53 -18.05
CA THR A 74 18.73 -16.69 -17.74
C THR A 74 17.47 -16.30 -16.95
N ILE A 75 16.42 -17.13 -17.09
CA ILE A 75 15.17 -16.92 -16.33
C ILE A 75 15.43 -16.88 -14.81
N ALA A 76 16.36 -17.73 -14.32
CA ALA A 76 16.73 -17.77 -12.91
C ALA A 76 17.35 -16.44 -12.43
N GLU A 77 18.18 -15.82 -13.25
CA GLU A 77 18.77 -14.50 -12.96
C GLU A 77 17.73 -13.40 -12.98
N ILE A 78 16.77 -13.44 -13.91
CA ILE A 78 15.64 -12.50 -13.94
C ILE A 78 14.83 -12.58 -12.64
N PHE A 79 14.50 -13.79 -12.17
CA PHE A 79 13.78 -13.97 -10.91
C PHE A 79 14.58 -13.48 -9.71
N LYS A 80 15.89 -13.76 -9.67
CA LYS A 80 16.77 -13.30 -8.61
C LYS A 80 16.85 -11.77 -8.58
N SER A 81 17.03 -11.14 -9.71
CA SER A 81 17.11 -9.67 -9.84
C SER A 81 15.79 -9.00 -9.54
N GLY A 82 14.68 -9.51 -10.08
CA GLY A 82 13.34 -8.99 -9.79
C GLY A 82 13.00 -9.04 -8.29
N ARG A 83 13.38 -10.12 -7.62
CA ARG A 83 13.23 -10.23 -6.17
C ARG A 83 14.10 -9.20 -5.43
N THR A 84 15.34 -9.01 -5.85
CA THR A 84 16.25 -8.04 -5.21
C THR A 84 15.74 -6.62 -5.37
N ILE A 85 15.37 -6.21 -6.58
CA ILE A 85 14.77 -4.92 -6.88
C ILE A 85 13.48 -4.75 -6.06
N GLY A 86 12.62 -5.76 -6.07
CA GLY A 86 11.34 -5.73 -5.34
C GLY A 86 11.50 -5.52 -3.85
N PHE A 87 12.47 -6.17 -3.19
CA PHE A 87 12.71 -5.96 -1.76
C PHE A 87 13.26 -4.56 -1.46
N GLN A 88 14.09 -3.99 -2.33
CA GLN A 88 14.57 -2.62 -2.18
C GLN A 88 13.41 -1.62 -2.27
N ILE A 89 12.53 -1.79 -3.26
CA ILE A 89 11.34 -0.95 -3.45
C ILE A 89 10.39 -1.09 -2.26
N MET A 90 10.15 -2.32 -1.77
CA MET A 90 9.31 -2.55 -0.60
C MET A 90 9.79 -1.76 0.62
N GLY A 91 11.10 -1.71 0.88
CA GLY A 91 11.65 -0.91 1.96
C GLY A 91 11.40 0.59 1.79
N MET A 92 11.56 1.11 0.58
CA MET A 92 11.28 2.53 0.26
C MET A 92 9.78 2.83 0.41
N THR A 93 8.93 2.02 -0.18
CA THR A 93 7.46 2.18 -0.13
C THR A 93 6.96 2.13 1.32
N PHE A 94 7.47 1.19 2.12
CA PHE A 94 7.10 1.09 3.54
C PHE A 94 7.48 2.36 4.31
N ASN A 95 8.69 2.88 4.11
CA ASN A 95 9.13 4.14 4.73
C ASN A 95 8.24 5.30 4.30
N THR A 96 7.91 5.42 3.02
CA THR A 96 7.05 6.48 2.49
C THR A 96 5.65 6.42 3.10
N LEU A 97 5.05 5.24 3.17
CA LEU A 97 3.73 5.03 3.79
C LEU A 97 3.76 5.37 5.29
N PHE A 98 4.80 4.92 5.99
CA PHE A 98 4.96 5.17 7.42
C PHE A 98 5.10 6.66 7.74
N PHE A 99 6.00 7.37 7.05
CA PHE A 99 6.14 8.81 7.22
C PHE A 99 4.94 9.60 6.70
N GLY A 100 4.27 9.11 5.68
CA GLY A 100 3.02 9.69 5.17
C GLY A 100 1.90 9.66 6.22
N MET A 101 1.79 8.56 6.96
CA MET A 101 0.86 8.41 8.08
C MET A 101 1.13 9.50 9.15
N PHE A 102 2.35 9.59 9.65
CA PHE A 102 2.69 10.61 10.65
C PHE A 102 2.54 12.05 10.13
N GLY A 103 2.84 12.29 8.86
CA GLY A 103 2.67 13.60 8.23
C GLY A 103 1.20 14.00 8.09
N GLY A 104 0.34 13.04 7.76
CA GLY A 104 -1.11 13.21 7.68
C GLY A 104 -1.72 13.55 9.04
N ASP A 105 -1.24 12.89 10.09
CA ASP A 105 -1.75 13.07 11.45
C ASP A 105 -1.17 14.29 12.19
N LEU A 106 -0.32 15.07 11.57
CA LEU A 106 0.31 16.22 12.22
C LEU A 106 -0.71 17.20 12.82
N ALA A 107 -1.82 17.46 12.13
CA ALA A 107 -2.89 18.31 12.62
C ALA A 107 -3.55 17.72 13.89
N LEU A 108 -3.75 16.40 13.92
CA LEU A 108 -4.27 15.69 15.08
C LEU A 108 -3.30 15.76 16.26
N PHE A 109 -1.99 15.62 16.04
CA PHE A 109 -0.98 15.78 17.09
C PHE A 109 -1.00 17.19 17.70
N ILE A 110 -1.13 18.23 16.88
CA ILE A 110 -1.25 19.62 17.36
C ILE A 110 -2.51 19.81 18.21
N LEU A 111 -3.62 19.22 17.79
CA LEU A 111 -4.87 19.26 18.54
C LEU A 111 -4.73 18.56 19.90
N LEU A 112 -4.21 17.33 19.92
CA LEU A 112 -3.99 16.56 21.14
C LEU A 112 -3.03 17.27 22.11
N TYR A 113 -1.98 17.91 21.58
CA TYR A 113 -1.07 18.73 22.38
C TYR A 113 -1.80 19.91 23.04
N LYS A 114 -2.66 20.62 22.30
CA LYS A 114 -3.47 21.72 22.85
C LYS A 114 -4.48 21.27 23.91
N LEU A 115 -5.02 20.05 23.77
CA LEU A 115 -5.96 19.48 24.73
C LEU A 115 -5.26 18.84 25.94
N ASN A 116 -3.93 18.90 26.04
CA ASN A 116 -3.11 18.18 27.04
C ASN A 116 -3.43 16.68 27.09
N ALA A 117 -3.84 16.09 25.96
CA ALA A 117 -4.13 14.67 25.88
C ALA A 117 -2.84 13.84 25.96
N ASN A 118 -2.93 12.69 26.61
CA ASN A 118 -1.81 11.77 26.70
C ASN A 118 -1.55 11.12 25.32
N PHE A 119 -0.29 11.00 24.89
CA PHE A 119 0.10 10.32 23.66
C PHE A 119 -0.42 8.86 23.61
N GLY A 120 -0.55 8.20 24.76
CA GLY A 120 -1.17 6.88 24.87
C GLY A 120 -2.63 6.85 24.39
N TYR A 121 -3.36 7.96 24.45
CA TYR A 121 -4.73 8.06 23.90
C TYR A 121 -4.72 7.95 22.37
N TYR A 122 -3.77 8.62 21.72
CA TYR A 122 -3.61 8.53 20.25
C TYR A 122 -3.28 7.09 19.82
N LEU A 123 -2.32 6.44 20.45
CA LEU A 123 -1.92 5.06 20.11
C LEU A 123 -3.07 4.04 20.26
N ASN A 124 -4.01 4.29 21.18
CA ASN A 124 -5.21 3.48 21.37
C ASN A 124 -6.40 3.94 20.51
N SER A 125 -6.23 5.01 19.70
CA SER A 125 -7.31 5.51 18.86
C SER A 125 -7.57 4.58 17.66
N LYS A 126 -8.82 4.48 17.24
CA LYS A 126 -9.19 3.76 16.02
C LYS A 126 -8.56 4.36 14.77
N ILE A 127 -8.26 5.66 14.77
CA ILE A 127 -7.59 6.36 13.67
C ILE A 127 -6.19 5.76 13.47
N PHE A 128 -5.38 5.73 14.54
CA PHE A 128 -4.04 5.15 14.48
C PHE A 128 -4.05 3.68 14.06
N VAL A 129 -4.95 2.89 14.64
CA VAL A 129 -5.09 1.46 14.28
C VAL A 129 -5.49 1.30 12.82
N GLY A 130 -6.44 2.11 12.31
CA GLY A 130 -6.87 2.08 10.92
C GLY A 130 -5.73 2.39 9.95
N GLU A 131 -4.91 3.38 10.25
CA GLU A 131 -3.75 3.74 9.44
C GLU A 131 -2.64 2.68 9.48
N CYS A 132 -2.34 2.12 10.66
CA CYS A 132 -1.43 0.99 10.77
C CYS A 132 -1.90 -0.21 9.91
N MET A 133 -3.19 -0.51 9.92
CA MET A 133 -3.75 -1.57 9.10
C MET A 133 -3.65 -1.24 7.60
N ALA A 134 -3.90 0.01 7.19
CA ALA A 134 -3.73 0.43 5.79
C ALA A 134 -2.28 0.25 5.31
N VAL A 135 -1.29 0.58 6.13
CA VAL A 135 0.14 0.35 5.84
C VAL A 135 0.43 -1.15 5.70
N LEU A 136 -0.11 -1.99 6.60
CA LEU A 136 0.07 -3.44 6.53
C LEU A 136 -0.56 -4.04 5.27
N TYR A 137 -1.77 -3.60 4.89
CA TYR A 137 -2.43 -4.05 3.65
C TYR A 137 -1.61 -3.68 2.42
N SER A 138 -1.07 -2.46 2.40
CA SER A 138 -0.20 -2.00 1.32
C SER A 138 1.09 -2.82 1.24
N ALA A 139 1.70 -3.16 2.36
CA ALA A 139 2.89 -4.00 2.40
C ALA A 139 2.63 -5.40 1.83
N VAL A 140 1.53 -6.06 2.23
CA VAL A 140 1.13 -7.37 1.69
C VAL A 140 0.87 -7.28 0.19
N ALA A 141 0.18 -6.23 -0.27
CA ALA A 141 -0.11 -6.04 -1.68
C ALA A 141 1.16 -5.85 -2.52
N VAL A 142 2.13 -5.07 -2.02
CA VAL A 142 3.43 -4.87 -2.69
C VAL A 142 4.20 -6.19 -2.79
N ILE A 143 4.22 -7.02 -1.73
CA ILE A 143 4.86 -8.36 -1.78
C ILE A 143 4.25 -9.20 -2.91
N LEU A 144 2.93 -9.25 -3.04
CA LEU A 144 2.26 -9.99 -4.09
C LEU A 144 2.61 -9.45 -5.48
N VAL A 145 2.65 -8.13 -5.63
CA VAL A 145 3.01 -7.48 -6.91
C VAL A 145 4.44 -7.78 -7.33
N ILE A 146 5.40 -7.84 -6.40
CA ILE A 146 6.79 -8.24 -6.71
C ILE A 146 6.80 -9.60 -7.42
N TRP A 147 6.11 -10.59 -6.89
CA TRP A 147 6.07 -11.93 -7.47
C TRP A 147 5.37 -11.95 -8.83
N ILE A 148 4.21 -11.30 -8.94
CA ILE A 148 3.42 -11.27 -10.17
C ILE A 148 4.18 -10.56 -11.29
N THR A 149 4.72 -9.37 -11.00
CA THR A 149 5.44 -8.55 -12.00
C THR A 149 6.71 -9.26 -12.47
N THR A 150 7.48 -9.82 -11.54
CA THR A 150 8.69 -10.59 -11.89
C THR A 150 8.37 -11.78 -12.77
N TYR A 151 7.29 -12.50 -12.48
CA TYR A 151 6.85 -13.64 -13.29
C TYR A 151 6.42 -13.22 -14.70
N LEU A 152 5.62 -12.16 -14.82
CA LEU A 152 5.15 -11.65 -16.11
C LEU A 152 6.31 -11.14 -16.98
N MET A 153 7.23 -10.38 -16.36
CA MET A 153 8.42 -9.89 -17.07
C MET A 153 9.36 -11.02 -17.48
N GLY A 154 9.55 -12.01 -16.63
CA GLY A 154 10.34 -13.21 -16.98
C GLY A 154 9.79 -13.93 -18.21
N ARG A 155 8.46 -14.05 -18.30
CA ARG A 155 7.82 -14.63 -19.50
C ARG A 155 7.99 -13.74 -20.74
N LYS A 156 7.79 -12.44 -20.62
CA LYS A 156 7.94 -11.47 -21.73
C LYS A 156 9.37 -11.50 -22.30
N ILE A 157 10.38 -11.45 -21.44
CA ILE A 157 11.79 -11.46 -21.83
C ILE A 157 12.17 -12.78 -22.52
N ASN A 158 11.72 -13.92 -21.98
CA ASN A 158 11.98 -15.22 -22.58
C ASN A 158 11.32 -15.39 -23.97
N GLN A 159 10.15 -14.82 -24.18
CA GLN A 159 9.49 -14.80 -25.50
C GLN A 159 10.25 -13.91 -26.49
N LYS A 160 10.74 -12.74 -26.06
CA LYS A 160 11.52 -11.83 -26.88
C LYS A 160 12.84 -12.47 -27.33
N SER A 161 13.53 -13.18 -26.44
CA SER A 161 14.77 -13.92 -26.76
C SER A 161 14.56 -15.02 -27.81
N LYS A 162 13.46 -15.77 -27.72
CA LYS A 162 13.15 -16.83 -28.70
C LYS A 162 12.64 -16.31 -30.05
N GLY A 163 12.15 -15.08 -30.12
CA GLY A 163 11.67 -14.46 -31.38
C GLY A 163 12.74 -13.74 -32.17
N THR A 164 13.97 -13.61 -31.64
CA THR A 164 15.09 -12.94 -32.32
C THR A 164 16.02 -13.92 -33.05
N ASP A 165 15.74 -15.21 -32.91
CA ASP A 165 16.51 -16.29 -33.57
C ASP A 165 15.97 -16.66 -34.98
N PHE A 166 15.26 -15.75 -35.67
CA PHE A 166 14.81 -15.90 -37.07
C PHE A 166 15.33 -14.77 -37.94
#